data_d517a1afd71867546c8911e901a189fe
#
_entry.id   d517a1afd71867546c8911e901a189fe
#
_cell.length_a   1.000
_cell.length_b   1.000
_cell.length_c   1.000
_cell.angle_alpha   90.00
_cell.angle_beta   90.00
_cell.angle_gamma   90.00
#
_symmetry.space_group_name_H-M   'P 1'
#
loop_
_entity.id
_entity.type
_entity.pdbx_description
1 polymer ?
#
loop_
_entity_poly.entity_id
_entity_poly.type
_entity_poly.pdbx_seq_one_letter_code
_entity_poly.pdbx_strand_id
1 'polypeptide(L)'
;SMCVPPSGPSAEDLAEKARIDSVRNVRCPRLMSSAAEYYNARDWESTVRVYSEVVDLGCDEWDTTYAPPEEIYQYYGIAYEQMGKYDSSEYVLLKGVDKIPNNIDLRVRLAYAYKRQGKTDQEIVEYERILDELDPSNVRVMTELASLYRKEGRYEEQIRVLQKLIDIDPTNEAMIADLTTAFERTGKDPLELYLDKYNNNPTGTNGIQLADVYMQNDRTNEAIDILKAVSRKEPNNKIIFSKLGDAYILNEDFTNASAALEEVYKLDPRDYKTAIRICEVNSELENFGKAIIWADKAIRGSKSAGEALGAKGDVYYKAFHTCRTPEVSRDDRIVARLAYKYYVQAESKGYRNVTGSKNWLRDNEVLFSKSDWFMLDTSQKSTGYATVKTPCYNWVTERLNKDSSW
;
A
#
# COMPACT_ATOMS: atom_id res chain seq x y z
N SER A 1 -17.79 -42.19 52.44
CA SER A 1 -17.54 -42.56 51.04
C SER A 1 -16.06 -42.57 50.77
N MET A 2 -15.46 -43.77 50.68
CA MET A 2 -14.06 -43.90 50.21
C MET A 2 -14.05 -43.70 48.69
N CYS A 3 -13.35 -42.66 48.21
CA CYS A 3 -13.03 -42.50 46.83
C CYS A 3 -12.01 -43.60 46.45
N VAL A 4 -12.43 -44.57 45.65
CA VAL A 4 -11.51 -45.52 45.03
C VAL A 4 -10.79 -44.74 43.91
N PRO A 5 -9.44 -44.66 43.91
CA PRO A 5 -8.74 -44.07 42.81
C PRO A 5 -9.04 -44.85 41.51
N PRO A 6 -9.11 -44.21 40.33
CA PRO A 6 -9.33 -44.87 39.08
C PRO A 6 -8.28 -45.93 38.88
N SER A 7 -8.69 -47.19 38.67
CA SER A 7 -7.79 -48.31 38.33
C SER A 7 -7.01 -47.96 37.07
N GLY A 8 -5.70 -48.04 37.11
CA GLY A 8 -4.85 -47.90 35.92
C GLY A 8 -5.25 -48.95 34.83
N PRO A 9 -4.75 -48.78 33.60
CA PRO A 9 -5.12 -49.67 32.49
C PRO A 9 -4.85 -51.13 32.84
N SER A 10 -5.74 -52.00 32.45
CA SER A 10 -5.59 -53.45 32.67
C SER A 10 -4.41 -54.03 31.90
N ALA A 11 -3.91 -55.21 32.32
CA ALA A 11 -2.85 -55.88 31.59
C ALA A 11 -3.27 -56.25 30.14
N GLU A 12 -4.56 -56.44 29.93
CA GLU A 12 -5.15 -56.71 28.62
C GLU A 12 -5.16 -55.45 27.75
N ASP A 13 -5.49 -54.29 28.29
CA ASP A 13 -5.42 -53.00 27.61
C ASP A 13 -3.98 -52.65 27.22
N LEU A 14 -3.02 -52.92 28.09
CA LEU A 14 -1.59 -52.71 27.80
C LEU A 14 -1.06 -53.63 26.70
N ALA A 15 -1.48 -54.91 26.67
CA ALA A 15 -1.11 -55.85 25.64
C ALA A 15 -1.71 -55.49 24.28
N GLU A 16 -2.98 -55.08 24.25
CA GLU A 16 -3.64 -54.62 23.01
C GLU A 16 -2.99 -53.32 22.49
N LYS A 17 -2.69 -52.35 23.35
CA LYS A 17 -1.95 -51.17 22.97
C LYS A 17 -0.59 -51.47 22.35
N ALA A 18 0.20 -52.36 22.99
CA ALA A 18 1.49 -52.81 22.47
C ALA A 18 1.37 -53.46 21.08
N ARG A 19 0.30 -54.24 20.85
CA ARG A 19 0.01 -54.86 19.55
C ARG A 19 -0.28 -53.81 18.48
N ILE A 20 -1.11 -52.81 18.80
CA ILE A 20 -1.47 -51.70 17.89
C ILE A 20 -0.22 -50.90 17.58
N ASP A 21 0.58 -50.51 18.57
CA ASP A 21 1.81 -49.75 18.38
C ASP A 21 2.86 -50.51 17.56
N SER A 22 2.94 -51.83 17.68
CA SER A 22 3.79 -52.65 16.82
C SER A 22 3.38 -52.57 15.33
N VAL A 23 2.08 -52.53 15.04
CA VAL A 23 1.57 -52.36 13.68
C VAL A 23 1.86 -50.92 13.18
N ARG A 24 1.62 -49.91 14.01
CA ARG A 24 1.86 -48.49 13.68
C ARG A 24 3.32 -48.25 13.37
N ASN A 25 4.26 -48.79 14.15
CA ASN A 25 5.72 -48.65 13.93
C ASN A 25 6.17 -49.05 12.52
N VAL A 26 5.50 -50.01 11.89
CA VAL A 26 5.84 -50.52 10.56
C VAL A 26 5.02 -49.79 9.47
N ARG A 27 3.74 -49.60 9.69
CA ARG A 27 2.81 -49.11 8.68
C ARG A 27 2.80 -47.57 8.55
N CYS A 28 2.80 -46.84 9.66
CA CYS A 28 2.68 -45.39 9.61
C CYS A 28 3.81 -44.70 8.81
N PRO A 29 5.11 -45.01 8.99
CA PRO A 29 6.17 -44.41 8.18
C PRO A 29 6.02 -44.70 6.68
N ARG A 30 5.57 -45.94 6.30
CA ARG A 30 5.36 -46.29 4.91
C ARG A 30 4.17 -45.56 4.31
N LEU A 31 3.08 -45.42 5.05
CA LEU A 31 1.88 -44.70 4.62
C LEU A 31 2.19 -43.22 4.42
N MET A 32 2.91 -42.59 5.34
CA MET A 32 3.30 -41.19 5.20
C MET A 32 4.18 -40.95 3.98
N SER A 33 5.18 -41.84 3.74
CA SER A 33 6.00 -41.76 2.53
C SER A 33 5.18 -41.92 1.25
N SER A 34 4.27 -42.90 1.21
CA SER A 34 3.39 -43.10 0.06
C SER A 34 2.43 -41.93 -0.16
N ALA A 35 1.88 -41.36 0.93
CA ALA A 35 1.02 -40.19 0.84
C ALA A 35 1.76 -39.00 0.21
N ALA A 36 3.01 -38.73 0.62
CA ALA A 36 3.85 -37.69 0.05
C ALA A 36 4.16 -37.94 -1.44
N GLU A 37 4.46 -39.19 -1.82
CA GLU A 37 4.70 -39.56 -3.22
C GLU A 37 3.47 -39.32 -4.10
N TYR A 38 2.29 -39.76 -3.69
CA TYR A 38 1.04 -39.57 -4.43
C TYR A 38 0.65 -38.10 -4.49
N TYR A 39 0.83 -37.34 -3.40
CA TYR A 39 0.57 -35.92 -3.37
C TYR A 39 1.46 -35.16 -4.37
N ASN A 40 2.76 -35.44 -4.37
CA ASN A 40 3.71 -34.84 -5.31
C ASN A 40 3.43 -35.21 -6.77
N ALA A 41 2.95 -36.43 -7.00
CA ALA A 41 2.51 -36.91 -8.32
C ALA A 41 1.13 -36.34 -8.73
N ARG A 42 0.44 -35.60 -7.84
CA ARG A 42 -0.94 -35.12 -8.02
C ARG A 42 -1.97 -36.22 -8.24
N ASP A 43 -1.67 -37.43 -7.75
CA ASP A 43 -2.63 -38.54 -7.71
C ASP A 43 -3.51 -38.37 -6.47
N TRP A 44 -4.53 -37.51 -6.61
CA TRP A 44 -5.38 -37.10 -5.50
C TRP A 44 -6.21 -38.27 -4.93
N GLU A 45 -6.64 -39.19 -5.77
CA GLU A 45 -7.40 -40.35 -5.34
C GLU A 45 -6.57 -41.28 -4.46
N SER A 46 -5.33 -41.57 -4.88
CA SER A 46 -4.41 -42.37 -4.07
C SER A 46 -3.97 -41.63 -2.81
N THR A 47 -3.76 -40.31 -2.90
CA THR A 47 -3.45 -39.45 -1.74
C THR A 47 -4.56 -39.55 -0.68
N VAL A 48 -5.80 -39.37 -1.07
CA VAL A 48 -6.97 -39.48 -0.18
C VAL A 48 -7.06 -40.85 0.46
N ARG A 49 -6.92 -41.89 -0.33
CA ARG A 49 -6.97 -43.28 0.15
C ARG A 49 -5.90 -43.57 1.22
N VAL A 50 -4.68 -43.11 0.98
CA VAL A 50 -3.56 -43.32 1.93
C VAL A 50 -3.72 -42.49 3.19
N TYR A 51 -4.12 -41.24 3.09
CA TYR A 51 -4.39 -40.42 4.28
C TYR A 51 -5.59 -40.95 5.09
N SER A 52 -6.62 -41.52 4.43
CA SER A 52 -7.68 -42.21 5.17
C SER A 52 -7.12 -43.34 6.04
N GLU A 53 -6.24 -44.17 5.47
CA GLU A 53 -5.60 -45.25 6.22
C GLU A 53 -4.68 -44.74 7.34
N VAL A 54 -3.97 -43.64 7.13
CA VAL A 54 -3.16 -42.98 8.16
C VAL A 54 -4.01 -42.55 9.37
N VAL A 55 -5.16 -41.95 9.09
CA VAL A 55 -6.09 -41.49 10.16
C VAL A 55 -6.79 -42.65 10.82
N ASP A 56 -7.26 -43.64 10.03
CA ASP A 56 -7.97 -44.85 10.56
C ASP A 56 -7.05 -45.69 11.46
N LEU A 57 -5.75 -45.75 11.15
CA LEU A 57 -4.76 -46.43 11.98
C LEU A 57 -4.31 -45.60 13.20
N GLY A 58 -4.68 -44.30 13.26
CA GLY A 58 -4.29 -43.40 14.33
C GLY A 58 -2.80 -43.07 14.34
N CYS A 59 -2.19 -42.94 13.15
CA CYS A 59 -0.78 -42.59 13.01
C CYS A 59 -0.48 -41.17 13.58
N ASP A 60 -1.42 -40.24 13.47
CA ASP A 60 -1.38 -38.90 14.02
C ASP A 60 -1.35 -38.82 15.55
N GLU A 61 -1.73 -39.88 16.22
CA GLU A 61 -1.69 -40.03 17.69
C GLU A 61 -0.49 -40.88 18.17
N TRP A 62 0.10 -41.64 17.29
CA TRP A 62 1.18 -42.58 17.63
C TRP A 62 2.53 -41.87 17.69
N ASP A 63 2.94 -41.11 16.69
CA ASP A 63 4.21 -40.41 16.66
C ASP A 63 4.07 -39.11 15.80
N THR A 64 3.97 -37.99 16.48
CA THR A 64 3.81 -36.68 15.86
C THR A 64 5.05 -36.20 15.10
N THR A 65 6.20 -36.84 15.27
CA THR A 65 7.43 -36.55 14.52
C THR A 65 7.38 -37.15 13.11
N TYR A 66 6.88 -38.38 12.99
CA TYR A 66 6.75 -39.04 11.69
C TYR A 66 5.42 -38.75 10.99
N ALA A 67 4.39 -38.50 11.76
CA ALA A 67 3.04 -38.30 11.28
C ALA A 67 2.41 -37.06 11.94
N PRO A 68 2.94 -35.84 11.65
CA PRO A 68 2.45 -34.61 12.27
C PRO A 68 1.00 -34.35 11.86
N PRO A 69 0.09 -34.14 12.83
CA PRO A 69 -1.34 -33.93 12.56
C PRO A 69 -1.59 -32.77 11.61
N GLU A 70 -0.82 -31.67 11.72
CA GLU A 70 -0.92 -30.52 10.84
C GLU A 70 -0.71 -30.88 9.37
N GLU A 71 0.30 -31.71 9.05
CA GLU A 71 0.56 -32.16 7.67
C GLU A 71 -0.53 -33.11 7.17
N ILE A 72 -0.90 -34.08 8.00
CA ILE A 72 -1.92 -35.07 7.65
C ILE A 72 -3.21 -34.38 7.24
N TYR A 73 -3.79 -33.59 8.13
CA TYR A 73 -5.10 -32.98 7.88
C TYR A 73 -5.06 -31.89 6.81
N GLN A 74 -3.94 -31.19 6.72
CA GLN A 74 -3.73 -30.17 5.67
C GLN A 74 -3.71 -30.81 4.27
N TYR A 75 -2.84 -31.79 4.04
CA TYR A 75 -2.68 -32.38 2.72
C TYR A 75 -3.86 -33.31 2.35
N TYR A 76 -4.49 -33.92 3.32
CA TYR A 76 -5.71 -34.68 3.11
C TYR A 76 -6.86 -33.79 2.67
N GLY A 77 -7.04 -32.62 3.34
CA GLY A 77 -8.00 -31.61 2.93
C GLY A 77 -7.72 -31.05 1.53
N ILE A 78 -6.44 -30.72 1.23
CA ILE A 78 -6.03 -30.26 -0.11
C ILE A 78 -6.37 -31.29 -1.18
N ALA A 79 -6.10 -32.57 -0.96
CA ALA A 79 -6.38 -33.59 -1.95
C ALA A 79 -7.88 -33.65 -2.30
N TYR A 80 -8.76 -33.54 -1.33
CA TYR A 80 -10.20 -33.42 -1.58
C TYR A 80 -10.57 -32.11 -2.30
N GLU A 81 -9.94 -30.98 -1.94
CA GLU A 81 -10.15 -29.68 -2.63
C GLU A 81 -9.80 -29.79 -4.12
N GLN A 82 -8.66 -30.43 -4.45
CA GLN A 82 -8.21 -30.63 -5.83
C GLN A 82 -9.17 -31.54 -6.64
N MET A 83 -9.87 -32.42 -5.96
CA MET A 83 -10.93 -33.24 -6.56
C MET A 83 -12.29 -32.53 -6.63
N GLY A 84 -12.39 -31.29 -6.12
CA GLY A 84 -13.65 -30.54 -6.02
C GLY A 84 -14.62 -31.07 -4.96
N LYS A 85 -14.18 -31.96 -4.06
CA LYS A 85 -14.98 -32.56 -3.00
C LYS A 85 -14.86 -31.76 -1.71
N TYR A 86 -15.46 -30.57 -1.68
CA TYR A 86 -15.30 -29.62 -0.58
C TYR A 86 -16.01 -30.06 0.71
N ASP A 87 -17.09 -30.84 0.62
CA ASP A 87 -17.75 -31.49 1.75
C ASP A 87 -16.84 -32.51 2.47
N SER A 88 -16.10 -33.27 1.70
CA SER A 88 -15.13 -34.23 2.23
C SER A 88 -13.90 -33.51 2.80
N SER A 89 -13.45 -32.45 2.15
CA SER A 89 -12.38 -31.58 2.68
C SER A 89 -12.80 -30.99 4.03
N GLU A 90 -13.99 -30.42 4.13
CA GLU A 90 -14.56 -29.91 5.38
C GLU A 90 -14.53 -30.98 6.49
N TYR A 91 -15.01 -32.18 6.19
CA TYR A 91 -15.06 -33.28 7.17
C TYR A 91 -13.67 -33.60 7.75
N VAL A 92 -12.65 -33.68 6.91
CA VAL A 92 -11.30 -34.04 7.39
C VAL A 92 -10.63 -32.83 8.09
N LEU A 93 -10.86 -31.61 7.61
CA LEU A 93 -10.33 -30.40 8.24
C LEU A 93 -10.95 -30.16 9.61
N LEU A 94 -12.25 -30.45 9.79
CA LEU A 94 -12.89 -30.41 11.11
C LEU A 94 -12.20 -31.34 12.11
N LYS A 95 -11.87 -32.57 11.70
CA LYS A 95 -11.07 -33.49 12.55
C LYS A 95 -9.71 -32.88 12.90
N GLY A 96 -9.06 -32.23 11.93
CA GLY A 96 -7.78 -31.57 12.14
C GLY A 96 -7.85 -30.43 13.15
N VAL A 97 -8.81 -29.52 13.02
CA VAL A 97 -8.97 -28.39 13.95
C VAL A 97 -9.48 -28.82 15.33
N ASP A 98 -10.14 -29.98 15.44
CA ASP A 98 -10.49 -30.58 16.74
C ASP A 98 -9.24 -31.07 17.48
N LYS A 99 -8.31 -31.72 16.76
CA LYS A 99 -7.04 -32.20 17.33
C LYS A 99 -6.03 -31.11 17.62
N ILE A 100 -5.92 -30.13 16.75
CA ILE A 100 -4.97 -29.00 16.86
C ILE A 100 -5.71 -27.68 16.70
N PRO A 101 -6.50 -27.26 17.70
CA PRO A 101 -7.43 -26.14 17.62
C PRO A 101 -6.77 -24.79 17.36
N ASN A 102 -5.47 -24.66 17.67
CA ASN A 102 -4.72 -23.42 17.51
C ASN A 102 -3.98 -23.31 16.17
N ASN A 103 -4.19 -24.24 15.23
CA ASN A 103 -3.54 -24.19 13.93
C ASN A 103 -4.32 -23.29 12.97
N ILE A 104 -3.74 -22.10 12.68
CA ILE A 104 -4.33 -21.08 11.81
C ILE A 104 -4.49 -21.59 10.38
N ASP A 105 -3.51 -22.31 9.85
CA ASP A 105 -3.54 -22.77 8.46
C ASP A 105 -4.68 -23.77 8.21
N LEU A 106 -4.94 -24.68 9.14
CA LEU A 106 -6.09 -25.58 9.05
C LEU A 106 -7.42 -24.83 9.11
N ARG A 107 -7.54 -23.81 9.98
CA ARG A 107 -8.75 -23.00 10.06
C ARG A 107 -8.98 -22.18 8.79
N VAL A 108 -7.93 -21.59 8.22
CA VAL A 108 -8.02 -20.87 6.93
C VAL A 108 -8.45 -21.81 5.81
N ARG A 109 -7.97 -23.07 5.81
CA ARG A 109 -8.43 -24.08 4.85
C ARG A 109 -9.87 -24.49 5.06
N LEU A 110 -10.27 -24.67 6.30
CA LEU A 110 -11.66 -24.98 6.62
C LEU A 110 -12.59 -23.84 6.17
N ALA A 111 -12.20 -22.59 6.42
CA ALA A 111 -12.91 -21.42 5.90
C ALA A 111 -12.99 -21.44 4.36
N TYR A 112 -11.91 -21.82 3.66
CA TYR A 112 -11.93 -21.99 2.21
C TYR A 112 -12.88 -23.11 1.75
N ALA A 113 -12.92 -24.24 2.44
CA ALA A 113 -13.88 -25.31 2.14
C ALA A 113 -15.33 -24.85 2.32
N TYR A 114 -15.61 -24.06 3.36
CA TYR A 114 -16.91 -23.40 3.56
C TYR A 114 -17.24 -22.40 2.44
N LYS A 115 -16.30 -21.54 2.08
CA LYS A 115 -16.44 -20.59 0.95
C LYS A 115 -16.87 -21.29 -0.35
N ARG A 116 -16.21 -22.41 -0.67
CA ARG A 116 -16.48 -23.18 -1.89
C ARG A 116 -17.85 -23.87 -1.89
N GLN A 117 -18.43 -24.08 -0.72
CA GLN A 117 -19.77 -24.65 -0.53
C GLN A 117 -20.85 -23.57 -0.35
N GLY A 118 -20.49 -22.29 -0.31
CA GLY A 118 -21.42 -21.20 -0.04
C GLY A 118 -21.90 -21.12 1.42
N LYS A 119 -21.16 -21.75 2.34
CA LYS A 119 -21.45 -21.74 3.79
C LYS A 119 -20.83 -20.50 4.44
N THR A 120 -21.34 -19.33 4.10
CA THR A 120 -20.74 -18.04 4.48
C THR A 120 -20.67 -17.82 5.98
N ASP A 121 -21.69 -18.22 6.74
CA ASP A 121 -21.69 -18.03 8.22
C ASP A 121 -20.57 -18.85 8.87
N GLN A 122 -20.34 -20.10 8.41
CA GLN A 122 -19.27 -20.94 8.94
C GLN A 122 -17.89 -20.41 8.54
N GLU A 123 -17.75 -19.87 7.32
CA GLU A 123 -16.53 -19.19 6.86
C GLU A 123 -16.20 -18.01 7.78
N ILE A 124 -17.17 -17.19 8.10
CA ILE A 124 -17.03 -16.04 9.00
C ILE A 124 -16.59 -16.51 10.40
N VAL A 125 -17.23 -17.54 10.95
CA VAL A 125 -16.91 -18.06 12.29
C VAL A 125 -15.46 -18.51 12.39
N GLU A 126 -14.90 -19.16 11.38
CA GLU A 126 -13.50 -19.60 11.40
C GLU A 126 -12.54 -18.37 11.35
N TYR A 127 -12.83 -17.34 10.55
CA TYR A 127 -12.03 -16.14 10.53
C TYR A 127 -12.14 -15.31 11.82
N GLU A 128 -13.36 -15.17 12.39
CA GLU A 128 -13.56 -14.53 13.68
C GLU A 128 -12.73 -15.23 14.78
N ARG A 129 -12.76 -16.57 14.80
CA ARG A 129 -12.00 -17.36 15.76
C ARG A 129 -10.48 -17.16 15.65
N ILE A 130 -9.96 -17.06 14.41
CA ILE A 130 -8.55 -16.74 14.22
C ILE A 130 -8.20 -15.39 14.82
N LEU A 131 -9.03 -14.36 14.58
CA LEU A 131 -8.76 -13.00 15.06
C LEU A 131 -8.99 -12.83 16.55
N ASP A 132 -9.94 -13.55 17.13
CA ASP A 132 -10.30 -13.39 18.54
C ASP A 132 -9.42 -14.22 19.47
N GLU A 133 -9.01 -15.42 19.04
CA GLU A 133 -8.36 -16.39 19.91
C GLU A 133 -6.88 -16.64 19.56
N LEU A 134 -6.45 -16.48 18.29
CA LEU A 134 -5.16 -16.98 17.82
C LEU A 134 -4.21 -15.86 17.36
N ASP A 135 -4.64 -15.01 16.46
CA ASP A 135 -3.83 -13.93 15.88
C ASP A 135 -4.69 -12.69 15.59
N PRO A 136 -4.89 -11.81 16.58
CA PRO A 136 -5.67 -10.59 16.44
C PRO A 136 -5.15 -9.59 15.42
N SER A 137 -3.91 -9.76 14.96
CA SER A 137 -3.23 -8.87 14.00
C SER A 137 -3.13 -9.44 12.59
N ASN A 138 -3.78 -10.55 12.30
CA ASN A 138 -3.70 -11.21 11.00
C ASN A 138 -4.38 -10.39 9.90
N VAL A 139 -3.58 -9.56 9.21
CA VAL A 139 -4.06 -8.65 8.16
C VAL A 139 -4.79 -9.38 7.04
N ARG A 140 -4.30 -10.57 6.64
CA ARG A 140 -4.93 -11.35 5.57
C ARG A 140 -6.34 -11.79 5.96
N VAL A 141 -6.50 -12.34 7.17
CA VAL A 141 -7.79 -12.81 7.66
C VAL A 141 -8.75 -11.63 7.89
N MET A 142 -8.26 -10.50 8.43
CA MET A 142 -9.07 -9.28 8.55
C MET A 142 -9.58 -8.79 7.19
N THR A 143 -8.75 -8.81 6.15
CA THR A 143 -9.13 -8.36 4.81
C THR A 143 -10.23 -9.25 4.20
N GLU A 144 -10.09 -10.58 4.33
CA GLU A 144 -11.11 -11.52 3.87
C GLU A 144 -12.43 -11.32 4.64
N LEU A 145 -12.35 -11.19 5.97
CA LEU A 145 -13.51 -10.99 6.83
C LEU A 145 -14.24 -9.68 6.54
N ALA A 146 -13.51 -8.57 6.33
CA ALA A 146 -14.11 -7.29 5.95
C ALA A 146 -14.86 -7.38 4.61
N SER A 147 -14.29 -8.13 3.65
CA SER A 147 -14.95 -8.37 2.36
C SER A 147 -16.22 -9.22 2.49
N LEU A 148 -16.20 -10.24 3.35
CA LEU A 148 -17.38 -11.06 3.64
C LEU A 148 -18.48 -10.25 4.31
N TYR A 149 -18.17 -9.48 5.33
CA TYR A 149 -19.14 -8.62 6.00
C TYR A 149 -19.79 -7.62 5.05
N ARG A 150 -19.01 -7.03 4.13
CA ARG A 150 -19.56 -6.17 3.08
C ARG A 150 -20.55 -6.90 2.19
N LYS A 151 -20.19 -8.12 1.76
CA LYS A 151 -21.02 -8.96 0.88
C LYS A 151 -22.35 -9.33 1.56
N GLU A 152 -22.30 -9.65 2.86
CA GLU A 152 -23.47 -10.03 3.66
C GLU A 152 -24.25 -8.82 4.21
N GLY A 153 -23.82 -7.57 3.92
CA GLY A 153 -24.48 -6.37 4.43
C GLY A 153 -24.26 -6.12 5.92
N ARG A 154 -23.30 -6.81 6.54
CA ARG A 154 -22.94 -6.70 7.96
C ARG A 154 -21.98 -5.53 8.18
N TYR A 155 -22.47 -4.32 7.90
CA TYR A 155 -21.60 -3.13 7.84
C TYR A 155 -21.02 -2.72 9.19
N GLU A 156 -21.70 -2.96 10.31
CA GLU A 156 -21.16 -2.64 11.63
C GLU A 156 -19.95 -3.51 12.00
N GLU A 157 -20.01 -4.78 11.67
CA GLU A 157 -18.89 -5.71 11.83
C GLU A 157 -17.75 -5.37 10.86
N GLN A 158 -18.09 -5.01 9.61
CA GLN A 158 -17.10 -4.54 8.63
C GLN A 158 -16.35 -3.32 9.15
N ILE A 159 -17.04 -2.33 9.72
CA ILE A 159 -16.45 -1.12 10.31
C ILE A 159 -15.42 -1.50 11.37
N ARG A 160 -15.74 -2.40 12.30
CA ARG A 160 -14.82 -2.83 13.36
C ARG A 160 -13.52 -3.44 12.82
N VAL A 161 -13.63 -4.26 11.78
CA VAL A 161 -12.45 -4.92 11.16
C VAL A 161 -11.63 -3.92 10.35
N LEU A 162 -12.26 -3.06 9.56
CA LEU A 162 -11.59 -2.01 8.79
C LEU A 162 -10.85 -1.02 9.69
N GLN A 163 -11.40 -0.68 10.86
CA GLN A 163 -10.71 0.17 11.83
C GLN A 163 -9.40 -0.45 12.31
N LYS A 164 -9.41 -1.75 12.64
CA LYS A 164 -8.18 -2.46 13.03
C LYS A 164 -7.14 -2.45 11.89
N LEU A 165 -7.58 -2.66 10.65
CA LEU A 165 -6.70 -2.62 9.47
C LEU A 165 -6.09 -1.22 9.26
N ILE A 166 -6.87 -0.16 9.41
CA ILE A 166 -6.41 1.23 9.29
C ILE A 166 -5.49 1.62 10.46
N ASP A 167 -5.68 1.04 11.66
CA ASP A 167 -4.74 1.23 12.77
C ASP A 167 -3.36 0.63 12.48
N ILE A 168 -3.31 -0.43 11.68
CA ILE A 168 -2.06 -1.05 11.21
C ILE A 168 -1.44 -0.25 10.06
N ASP A 169 -2.24 0.16 9.07
CA ASP A 169 -1.80 0.99 7.94
C ASP A 169 -2.72 2.22 7.77
N PRO A 170 -2.41 3.33 8.47
CA PRO A 170 -3.22 4.56 8.43
C PRO A 170 -3.23 5.27 7.07
N THR A 171 -2.37 4.86 6.14
CA THR A 171 -2.23 5.49 4.83
C THR A 171 -2.93 4.75 3.70
N ASN A 172 -3.61 3.66 4.02
CA ASN A 172 -4.30 2.84 3.02
C ASN A 172 -5.63 3.48 2.57
N GLU A 173 -5.55 4.26 1.51
CA GLU A 173 -6.69 5.01 0.95
C GLU A 173 -7.87 4.09 0.57
N ALA A 174 -7.60 2.87 0.09
CA ALA A 174 -8.65 1.93 -0.29
C ALA A 174 -9.45 1.46 0.94
N MET A 175 -8.77 1.16 2.05
CA MET A 175 -9.44 0.77 3.30
C MET A 175 -10.20 1.93 3.93
N ILE A 176 -9.67 3.16 3.83
CA ILE A 176 -10.36 4.37 4.30
C ILE A 176 -11.65 4.61 3.49
N ALA A 177 -11.61 4.45 2.17
CA ALA A 177 -12.79 4.56 1.30
C ALA A 177 -13.84 3.48 1.60
N ASP A 178 -13.41 2.23 1.80
CA ASP A 178 -14.30 1.13 2.19
C ASP A 178 -14.95 1.39 3.54
N LEU A 179 -14.21 1.94 4.51
CA LEU A 179 -14.73 2.31 5.83
C LEU A 179 -15.76 3.45 5.73
N THR A 180 -15.47 4.49 4.94
CA THR A 180 -16.42 5.59 4.69
C THR A 180 -17.72 5.05 4.09
N THR A 181 -17.62 4.19 3.08
CA THR A 181 -18.79 3.54 2.47
C THR A 181 -19.59 2.72 3.48
N ALA A 182 -18.91 1.97 4.35
CA ALA A 182 -19.59 1.18 5.38
C ALA A 182 -20.34 2.07 6.38
N PHE A 183 -19.76 3.21 6.77
CA PHE A 183 -20.45 4.20 7.62
C PHE A 183 -21.69 4.78 6.94
N GLU A 184 -21.60 5.17 5.68
CA GLU A 184 -22.77 5.65 4.90
C GLU A 184 -23.92 4.64 4.89
N ARG A 185 -23.59 3.34 4.80
CA ARG A 185 -24.58 2.25 4.82
C ARG A 185 -25.25 2.04 6.18
N THR A 186 -24.56 2.37 7.26
CA THR A 186 -25.14 2.28 8.63
C THR A 186 -25.89 3.55 9.03
N GLY A 187 -25.78 4.63 8.27
CA GLY A 187 -26.34 5.94 8.62
C GLY A 187 -25.64 6.62 9.81
N LYS A 188 -24.47 6.12 10.22
CA LYS A 188 -23.63 6.73 11.27
C LYS A 188 -22.67 7.73 10.66
N ASP A 189 -22.39 8.81 11.39
CA ASP A 189 -21.37 9.77 10.96
C ASP A 189 -19.97 9.26 11.34
N PRO A 190 -19.08 9.02 10.35
CA PRO A 190 -17.70 8.63 10.63
C PRO A 190 -16.98 9.62 11.55
N LEU A 191 -17.33 10.91 11.44
CA LEU A 191 -16.67 11.98 12.16
C LEU A 191 -16.80 11.83 13.69
N GLU A 192 -17.98 11.49 14.20
CA GLU A 192 -18.18 11.32 15.66
C GLU A 192 -17.23 10.27 16.23
N LEU A 193 -17.10 9.14 15.55
CA LEU A 193 -16.22 8.07 15.98
C LEU A 193 -14.75 8.49 16.04
N TYR A 194 -14.24 9.10 14.96
CA TYR A 194 -12.84 9.52 14.90
C TYR A 194 -12.54 10.67 15.86
N LEU A 195 -13.52 11.55 16.09
CA LEU A 195 -13.41 12.61 17.08
C LEU A 195 -13.31 12.02 18.50
N ASP A 196 -14.15 11.07 18.86
CA ASP A 196 -14.09 10.39 20.15
C ASP A 196 -12.76 9.62 20.30
N LYS A 197 -12.33 8.90 19.26
CA LYS A 197 -11.07 8.18 19.27
C LYS A 197 -9.88 9.11 19.51
N TYR A 198 -9.85 10.25 18.84
CA TYR A 198 -8.80 11.24 19.01
C TYR A 198 -8.86 11.92 20.39
N ASN A 199 -10.04 12.29 20.87
CA ASN A 199 -10.20 12.91 22.18
C ASN A 199 -9.76 11.99 23.32
N ASN A 200 -10.07 10.70 23.21
CA ASN A 200 -9.68 9.71 24.21
C ASN A 200 -8.17 9.36 24.13
N ASN A 201 -7.57 9.40 22.96
CA ASN A 201 -6.16 9.08 22.77
C ASN A 201 -5.56 9.94 21.63
N PRO A 202 -5.08 11.17 21.90
CA PRO A 202 -4.59 12.10 20.89
C PRO A 202 -3.16 11.79 20.42
N THR A 203 -3.01 10.65 19.73
CA THR A 203 -1.78 10.22 19.03
C THR A 203 -1.71 10.76 17.61
N GLY A 204 -0.52 10.67 16.97
CA GLY A 204 -0.35 10.99 15.57
C GLY A 204 -1.26 10.18 14.65
N THR A 205 -1.37 8.88 14.88
CA THR A 205 -2.26 7.98 14.12
C THR A 205 -3.72 8.41 14.20
N ASN A 206 -4.24 8.64 15.40
CA ASN A 206 -5.64 9.07 15.56
C ASN A 206 -5.88 10.47 14.99
N GLY A 207 -4.88 11.36 15.09
CA GLY A 207 -4.96 12.68 14.49
C GLY A 207 -4.96 12.66 12.97
N ILE A 208 -4.17 11.79 12.33
CA ILE A 208 -4.17 11.59 10.88
C ILE A 208 -5.54 11.07 10.42
N GLN A 209 -6.08 10.05 11.10
CA GLN A 209 -7.38 9.47 10.76
C GLN A 209 -8.51 10.51 10.85
N LEU A 210 -8.54 11.29 11.94
CA LEU A 210 -9.53 12.36 12.09
C LEU A 210 -9.37 13.46 11.03
N ALA A 211 -8.14 13.84 10.72
CA ALA A 211 -7.86 14.83 9.70
C ALA A 211 -8.29 14.38 8.30
N ASP A 212 -8.07 13.09 7.97
CA ASP A 212 -8.53 12.51 6.70
C ASP A 212 -10.07 12.57 6.58
N VAL A 213 -10.79 12.26 7.67
CA VAL A 213 -12.26 12.39 7.70
C VAL A 213 -12.71 13.86 7.58
N TYR A 214 -12.01 14.79 8.23
CA TYR A 214 -12.29 16.22 8.05
C TYR A 214 -12.09 16.66 6.61
N MET A 215 -11.00 16.26 5.96
CA MET A 215 -10.72 16.61 4.55
C MET A 215 -11.75 16.02 3.59
N GLN A 216 -12.21 14.78 3.82
CA GLN A 216 -13.26 14.15 3.03
C GLN A 216 -14.63 14.86 3.16
N ASN A 217 -14.86 15.58 4.24
CA ASN A 217 -16.06 16.36 4.50
C ASN A 217 -15.88 17.87 4.23
N ASP A 218 -14.90 18.26 3.42
CA ASP A 218 -14.58 19.65 3.08
C ASP A 218 -14.26 20.55 4.28
N ARG A 219 -13.88 19.93 5.42
CA ARG A 219 -13.52 20.61 6.68
C ARG A 219 -11.99 20.71 6.83
N THR A 220 -11.33 21.23 5.81
CA THR A 220 -9.86 21.24 5.69
C THR A 220 -9.19 22.07 6.80
N ASN A 221 -9.82 23.13 7.30
CA ASN A 221 -9.24 23.94 8.38
C ASN A 221 -9.16 23.15 9.68
N GLU A 222 -10.18 22.38 10.03
CA GLU A 222 -10.16 21.51 11.21
C GLU A 222 -9.13 20.39 11.07
N ALA A 223 -8.96 19.84 9.86
CA ALA A 223 -7.89 18.89 9.58
C ALA A 223 -6.50 19.51 9.84
N ILE A 224 -6.26 20.73 9.38
CA ILE A 224 -5.02 21.47 9.62
C ILE A 224 -4.78 21.65 11.12
N ASP A 225 -5.79 22.03 11.89
CA ASP A 225 -5.65 22.27 13.33
C ASP A 225 -5.28 20.97 14.08
N ILE A 226 -5.92 19.85 13.76
CA ILE A 226 -5.59 18.55 14.32
C ILE A 226 -4.16 18.13 13.94
N LEU A 227 -3.80 18.23 12.66
CA LEU A 227 -2.46 17.86 12.19
C LEU A 227 -1.37 18.73 12.82
N LYS A 228 -1.61 20.02 13.01
CA LYS A 228 -0.71 20.92 13.76
C LYS A 228 -0.58 20.52 15.24
N ALA A 229 -1.68 20.08 15.86
CA ALA A 229 -1.64 19.66 17.26
C ALA A 229 -0.79 18.39 17.43
N VAL A 230 -0.95 17.38 16.54
CA VAL A 230 -0.18 16.14 16.63
C VAL A 230 1.26 16.30 16.14
N SER A 231 1.55 17.20 15.18
CA SER A 231 2.93 17.46 14.73
C SER A 231 3.83 18.04 15.84
N ARG A 232 3.25 18.79 16.78
CA ARG A 232 3.99 19.31 17.96
C ARG A 232 4.35 18.19 18.94
N LYS A 233 3.54 17.11 19.02
CA LYS A 233 3.76 15.96 19.89
C LYS A 233 4.73 14.95 19.25
N GLU A 234 4.65 14.80 17.93
CA GLU A 234 5.43 13.85 17.15
C GLU A 234 6.23 14.57 16.03
N PRO A 235 7.24 15.39 16.38
CA PRO A 235 7.96 16.24 15.41
C PRO A 235 8.80 15.46 14.39
N ASN A 236 9.02 14.17 14.60
CA ASN A 236 9.75 13.29 13.69
C ASN A 236 8.83 12.40 12.84
N ASN A 237 7.53 12.57 12.93
CA ASN A 237 6.58 11.78 12.17
C ASN A 237 6.36 12.38 10.78
N LYS A 238 7.07 11.84 9.78
CA LYS A 238 7.02 12.28 8.38
C LYS A 238 5.60 12.27 7.80
N ILE A 239 4.76 11.32 8.21
CA ILE A 239 3.40 11.16 7.67
C ILE A 239 2.53 12.35 8.07
N ILE A 240 2.64 12.82 9.32
CA ILE A 240 1.88 13.98 9.79
C ILE A 240 2.21 15.23 8.95
N PHE A 241 3.50 15.50 8.70
CA PHE A 241 3.90 16.65 7.89
C PHE A 241 3.50 16.50 6.43
N SER A 242 3.51 15.27 5.87
CA SER A 242 3.01 15.04 4.52
C SER A 242 1.51 15.35 4.42
N LYS A 243 0.70 14.85 5.36
CA LYS A 243 -0.74 15.13 5.44
C LYS A 243 -1.04 16.61 5.69
N LEU A 244 -0.22 17.27 6.50
CA LEU A 244 -0.34 18.71 6.73
C LEU A 244 -0.04 19.49 5.43
N GLY A 245 0.94 19.07 4.66
CA GLY A 245 1.21 19.62 3.33
C GLY A 245 0.04 19.42 2.37
N ASP A 246 -0.57 18.23 2.35
CA ASP A 246 -1.75 17.93 1.54
C ASP A 246 -2.95 18.83 1.94
N ALA A 247 -3.21 18.94 3.24
CA ALA A 247 -4.30 19.79 3.75
C ALA A 247 -4.09 21.28 3.40
N TYR A 248 -2.86 21.78 3.48
CA TYR A 248 -2.56 23.15 3.06
C TYR A 248 -2.71 23.35 1.55
N ILE A 249 -2.34 22.35 0.73
CA ILE A 249 -2.55 22.40 -0.72
C ILE A 249 -4.05 22.47 -1.04
N LEU A 250 -4.86 21.62 -0.39
CA LEU A 250 -6.32 21.67 -0.55
C LEU A 250 -6.94 23.00 -0.14
N ASN A 251 -6.33 23.68 0.85
CA ASN A 251 -6.76 25.01 1.32
C ASN A 251 -6.10 26.15 0.54
N GLU A 252 -5.39 25.87 -0.55
CA GLU A 252 -4.64 26.82 -1.37
C GLU A 252 -3.61 27.67 -0.57
N ASP A 253 -3.25 27.22 0.63
CA ASP A 253 -2.20 27.84 1.45
C ASP A 253 -0.82 27.27 1.07
N PHE A 254 -0.38 27.61 -0.13
CA PHE A 254 0.87 27.10 -0.70
C PHE A 254 2.11 27.48 0.12
N THR A 255 2.05 28.57 0.87
CA THR A 255 3.17 29.02 1.73
C THR A 255 3.40 28.02 2.87
N ASN A 256 2.35 27.67 3.60
CA ASN A 256 2.42 26.70 4.68
C ASN A 256 2.58 25.26 4.14
N ALA A 257 2.03 24.96 2.96
CA ALA A 257 2.25 23.69 2.28
C ALA A 257 3.74 23.48 1.98
N SER A 258 4.44 24.48 1.42
CA SER A 258 5.87 24.42 1.18
C SER A 258 6.65 24.15 2.47
N ALA A 259 6.32 24.86 3.55
CA ALA A 259 6.98 24.70 4.85
C ALA A 259 6.78 23.28 5.42
N ALA A 260 5.56 22.74 5.38
CA ALA A 260 5.26 21.39 5.86
C ALA A 260 6.01 20.32 5.04
N LEU A 261 6.03 20.43 3.72
CA LEU A 261 6.75 19.51 2.85
C LEU A 261 8.28 19.62 3.02
N GLU A 262 8.81 20.80 3.36
CA GLU A 262 10.22 20.97 3.69
C GLU A 262 10.60 20.20 4.97
N GLU A 263 9.71 20.11 5.97
CA GLU A 263 9.92 19.25 7.14
C GLU A 263 9.94 17.75 6.73
N VAL A 264 9.05 17.32 5.81
CA VAL A 264 9.11 15.96 5.25
C VAL A 264 10.48 15.68 4.63
N TYR A 265 10.98 16.60 3.82
CA TYR A 265 12.27 16.45 3.14
C TYR A 265 13.46 16.51 4.11
N LYS A 266 13.39 17.27 5.20
CA LYS A 266 14.42 17.24 6.26
C LYS A 266 14.52 15.89 6.94
N LEU A 267 13.37 15.23 7.17
CA LEU A 267 13.30 13.90 7.78
C LEU A 267 13.77 12.80 6.81
N ASP A 268 13.57 12.99 5.50
CA ASP A 268 14.04 12.06 4.47
C ASP A 268 14.58 12.79 3.23
N PRO A 269 15.85 13.21 3.24
CA PRO A 269 16.45 13.96 2.13
C PRO A 269 16.64 13.16 0.82
N ARG A 270 16.35 11.85 0.85
CA ARG A 270 16.41 11.01 -0.35
C ARG A 270 15.06 10.91 -1.07
N ASP A 271 14.01 11.41 -0.45
CA ASP A 271 12.67 11.44 -1.04
C ASP A 271 12.57 12.55 -2.11
N TYR A 272 13.02 12.23 -3.32
CA TYR A 272 12.96 13.17 -4.44
C TYR A 272 11.52 13.51 -4.86
N LYS A 273 10.53 12.66 -4.55
CA LYS A 273 9.12 12.95 -4.83
C LYS A 273 8.62 14.10 -3.98
N THR A 274 9.00 14.14 -2.72
CA THR A 274 8.74 15.32 -1.87
C THR A 274 9.41 16.56 -2.41
N ALA A 275 10.64 16.46 -2.94
CA ALA A 275 11.28 17.61 -3.58
C ALA A 275 10.53 18.09 -4.83
N ILE A 276 9.93 17.20 -5.63
CA ILE A 276 9.05 17.57 -6.75
C ILE A 276 7.83 18.31 -6.22
N ARG A 277 7.16 17.83 -5.19
CA ARG A 277 5.99 18.48 -4.59
C ARG A 277 6.31 19.90 -4.07
N ILE A 278 7.46 20.08 -3.44
CA ILE A 278 7.91 21.41 -3.00
C ILE A 278 8.18 22.33 -4.19
N CYS A 279 8.74 21.79 -5.27
CA CYS A 279 8.93 22.51 -6.53
C CYS A 279 7.58 22.98 -7.10
N GLU A 280 6.60 22.11 -7.20
CA GLU A 280 5.26 22.41 -7.69
C GLU A 280 4.57 23.49 -6.85
N VAL A 281 4.56 23.33 -5.53
CA VAL A 281 3.95 24.31 -4.61
C VAL A 281 4.61 25.68 -4.71
N ASN A 282 5.95 25.76 -4.82
CA ASN A 282 6.64 27.04 -5.01
C ASN A 282 6.39 27.62 -6.41
N SER A 283 6.12 26.79 -7.40
CA SER A 283 5.69 27.22 -8.73
C SER A 283 4.28 27.83 -8.69
N GLU A 284 3.35 27.31 -7.87
CA GLU A 284 2.04 27.93 -7.63
C GLU A 284 2.17 29.30 -6.97
N LEU A 285 3.11 29.48 -6.05
CA LEU A 285 3.44 30.76 -5.43
C LEU A 285 4.18 31.73 -6.38
N GLU A 286 4.43 31.36 -7.64
CA GLU A 286 5.28 32.10 -8.57
C GLU A 286 6.70 32.35 -8.05
N ASN A 287 7.11 31.61 -7.02
CA ASN A 287 8.47 31.65 -6.49
C ASN A 287 9.38 30.74 -7.32
N PHE A 288 9.51 31.06 -8.60
CA PHE A 288 10.19 30.23 -9.59
C PHE A 288 11.66 29.95 -9.25
N GLY A 289 12.35 30.91 -8.63
CA GLY A 289 13.74 30.70 -8.19
C GLY A 289 13.86 29.57 -7.15
N LYS A 290 12.96 29.55 -6.15
CA LYS A 290 12.90 28.47 -5.15
C LYS A 290 12.45 27.16 -5.78
N ALA A 291 11.47 27.21 -6.68
CA ALA A 291 10.99 26.03 -7.42
C ALA A 291 12.11 25.35 -8.20
N ILE A 292 12.95 26.09 -8.91
CA ILE A 292 14.10 25.54 -9.65
C ILE A 292 15.12 24.86 -8.71
N ILE A 293 15.41 25.45 -7.56
CA ILE A 293 16.31 24.83 -6.57
C ILE A 293 15.77 23.47 -6.13
N TRP A 294 14.48 23.34 -5.92
CA TRP A 294 13.84 22.07 -5.53
C TRP A 294 13.76 21.08 -6.69
N ALA A 295 13.49 21.54 -7.91
CA ALA A 295 13.59 20.71 -9.10
C ALA A 295 15.00 20.11 -9.28
N ASP A 296 16.04 20.92 -9.07
CA ASP A 296 17.42 20.46 -9.13
C ASP A 296 17.76 19.45 -8.02
N LYS A 297 17.22 19.61 -6.82
CA LYS A 297 17.33 18.61 -5.74
C LYS A 297 16.65 17.30 -6.16
N ALA A 298 15.45 17.36 -6.73
CA ALA A 298 14.72 16.21 -7.22
C ALA A 298 15.49 15.48 -8.33
N ILE A 299 16.05 16.18 -9.31
CA ILE A 299 16.85 15.62 -10.39
C ILE A 299 18.07 14.89 -9.83
N ARG A 300 18.80 15.51 -8.89
CA ARG A 300 19.97 14.88 -8.24
C ARG A 300 19.57 13.64 -7.42
N GLY A 301 18.52 13.75 -6.62
CA GLY A 301 18.05 12.65 -5.75
C GLY A 301 17.51 11.45 -6.53
N SER A 302 16.87 11.70 -7.66
CA SER A 302 16.28 10.68 -8.53
C SER A 302 17.22 10.09 -9.58
N LYS A 303 18.48 10.55 -9.66
CA LYS A 303 19.41 10.23 -10.75
C LYS A 303 18.82 10.56 -12.13
N SER A 304 18.20 11.73 -12.24
CA SER A 304 17.57 12.25 -13.45
C SER A 304 16.35 11.44 -13.93
N ALA A 305 15.46 11.06 -13.00
CA ALA A 305 14.17 10.50 -13.37
C ALA A 305 13.35 11.46 -14.26
N GLY A 306 12.57 10.90 -15.18
CA GLY A 306 11.79 11.68 -16.13
C GLY A 306 10.81 12.65 -15.48
N GLU A 307 10.17 12.26 -14.38
CA GLU A 307 9.25 13.12 -13.63
C GLU A 307 9.94 14.33 -12.99
N ALA A 308 11.15 14.17 -12.47
CA ALA A 308 11.92 15.29 -11.90
C ALA A 308 12.39 16.27 -12.99
N LEU A 309 12.76 15.76 -14.16
CA LEU A 309 13.07 16.58 -15.34
C LEU A 309 11.81 17.31 -15.85
N GLY A 310 10.65 16.61 -15.86
CA GLY A 310 9.36 17.19 -16.20
C GLY A 310 9.00 18.34 -15.29
N ALA A 311 9.10 18.15 -13.97
CA ALA A 311 8.81 19.20 -12.98
C ALA A 311 9.68 20.44 -13.20
N LYS A 312 10.96 20.30 -13.55
CA LYS A 312 11.80 21.45 -13.91
C LYS A 312 11.32 22.15 -15.19
N GLY A 313 10.89 21.37 -16.19
CA GLY A 313 10.26 21.90 -17.40
C GLY A 313 8.99 22.70 -17.08
N ASP A 314 8.16 22.19 -16.17
CA ASP A 314 6.91 22.81 -15.76
C ASP A 314 7.13 24.17 -15.07
N VAL A 315 8.21 24.33 -14.28
CA VAL A 315 8.57 25.65 -13.72
C VAL A 315 8.83 26.65 -14.81
N TYR A 316 9.66 26.31 -15.81
CA TYR A 316 9.93 27.22 -16.94
C TYR A 316 8.68 27.48 -17.78
N TYR A 317 7.86 26.47 -18.00
CA TYR A 317 6.61 26.58 -18.75
C TYR A 317 5.62 27.52 -18.06
N LYS A 318 5.42 27.36 -16.74
CA LYS A 318 4.54 28.22 -15.96
C LYS A 318 5.08 29.65 -15.90
N ALA A 319 6.38 29.82 -15.67
CA ALA A 319 7.02 31.14 -15.68
C ALA A 319 6.87 31.84 -17.04
N PHE A 320 7.00 31.11 -18.14
CA PHE A 320 6.74 31.66 -19.48
C PHE A 320 5.30 32.18 -19.58
N HIS A 321 4.31 31.41 -19.15
CA HIS A 321 2.90 31.85 -19.22
C HIS A 321 2.59 33.00 -18.28
N THR A 322 3.20 33.06 -17.10
CA THR A 322 3.02 34.14 -16.12
C THR A 322 3.68 35.43 -16.54
N CYS A 323 4.91 35.38 -17.07
CA CYS A 323 5.75 36.53 -17.31
C CYS A 323 5.60 37.15 -18.70
N ARG A 324 5.16 36.38 -19.70
CA ARG A 324 5.07 36.83 -21.08
C ARG A 324 4.07 37.97 -21.28
N THR A 325 4.41 38.90 -22.13
CA THR A 325 3.49 39.89 -22.68
C THR A 325 2.76 39.33 -23.91
N PRO A 326 1.71 40.01 -24.42
CA PRO A 326 0.99 39.56 -25.63
C PRO A 326 1.93 39.34 -26.83
N GLU A 327 2.93 40.18 -27.00
CA GLU A 327 4.01 39.98 -27.97
C GLU A 327 5.15 39.21 -27.30
N VAL A 328 5.34 37.95 -27.73
CA VAL A 328 6.38 37.07 -27.18
C VAL A 328 7.76 37.66 -27.42
N SER A 329 8.41 38.08 -26.35
CA SER A 329 9.75 38.65 -26.37
C SER A 329 10.82 37.57 -26.62
N ARG A 330 12.06 38.01 -26.87
CA ARG A 330 13.20 37.10 -27.00
C ARG A 330 13.47 36.36 -25.70
N ASP A 331 13.34 36.98 -24.55
CA ASP A 331 13.55 36.34 -23.25
C ASP A 331 12.49 35.30 -22.99
N ASP A 332 11.22 35.54 -23.35
CA ASP A 332 10.15 34.56 -23.29
C ASP A 332 10.49 33.32 -24.13
N ARG A 333 11.04 33.53 -25.34
CA ARG A 333 11.45 32.43 -26.22
C ARG A 333 12.60 31.62 -25.64
N ILE A 334 13.55 32.25 -24.93
CA ILE A 334 14.63 31.54 -24.21
C ILE A 334 14.04 30.66 -23.13
N VAL A 335 13.12 31.18 -22.30
CA VAL A 335 12.50 30.43 -21.20
C VAL A 335 11.64 29.30 -21.75
N ALA A 336 10.86 29.53 -22.80
CA ALA A 336 10.10 28.49 -23.51
C ALA A 336 11.02 27.37 -24.05
N ARG A 337 12.20 27.71 -24.57
CA ARG A 337 13.18 26.73 -25.08
C ARG A 337 13.80 25.92 -23.95
N LEU A 338 14.02 26.51 -22.76
CA LEU A 338 14.47 25.79 -21.57
C LEU A 338 13.40 24.80 -21.11
N ALA A 339 12.11 25.19 -21.04
CA ALA A 339 11.01 24.26 -20.77
C ALA A 339 11.01 23.09 -21.76
N TYR A 340 11.03 23.38 -23.04
CA TYR A 340 11.05 22.38 -24.11
C TYR A 340 12.23 21.39 -23.97
N LYS A 341 13.42 21.89 -23.67
CA LYS A 341 14.61 21.07 -23.41
C LYS A 341 14.38 20.02 -22.33
N TYR A 342 13.83 20.42 -21.18
CA TYR A 342 13.55 19.51 -20.07
C TYR A 342 12.44 18.54 -20.39
N TYR A 343 11.43 18.93 -21.13
CA TYR A 343 10.37 18.06 -21.60
C TYR A 343 10.90 16.97 -22.56
N VAL A 344 11.78 17.31 -23.49
CA VAL A 344 12.45 16.34 -24.36
C VAL A 344 13.26 15.33 -23.52
N GLN A 345 14.01 15.82 -22.52
CA GLN A 345 14.75 14.95 -21.62
C GLN A 345 13.84 14.04 -20.79
N ALA A 346 12.72 14.57 -20.26
CA ALA A 346 11.74 13.79 -19.50
C ALA A 346 11.15 12.66 -20.36
N GLU A 347 10.74 12.96 -21.59
CA GLU A 347 10.23 11.94 -22.53
C GLU A 347 11.28 10.89 -22.88
N SER A 348 12.54 11.27 -23.05
CA SER A 348 13.63 10.32 -23.30
C SER A 348 13.83 9.34 -22.14
N LYS A 349 13.35 9.69 -20.93
CA LYS A 349 13.31 8.84 -19.74
C LYS A 349 11.95 8.16 -19.54
N GLY A 350 11.07 8.20 -20.52
CA GLY A 350 9.77 7.55 -20.50
C GLY A 350 8.65 8.34 -19.82
N TYR A 351 8.89 9.56 -19.34
CA TYR A 351 7.86 10.39 -18.71
C TYR A 351 7.11 11.21 -19.76
N ARG A 352 5.89 10.81 -20.09
CA ARG A 352 5.09 11.36 -21.19
C ARG A 352 4.04 12.40 -20.76
N ASN A 353 3.86 12.64 -19.47
CA ASN A 353 2.87 13.62 -18.97
C ASN A 353 3.16 15.05 -19.46
N VAL A 354 4.36 15.31 -19.91
CA VAL A 354 4.83 16.61 -20.45
C VAL A 354 4.56 16.79 -21.96
N THR A 355 4.09 15.75 -22.67
CA THR A 355 3.94 15.76 -24.14
C THR A 355 3.01 16.86 -24.63
N GLY A 356 1.91 17.11 -23.92
CA GLY A 356 0.97 18.17 -24.27
C GLY A 356 1.60 19.57 -24.22
N SER A 357 2.23 19.92 -23.12
CA SER A 357 2.91 21.21 -22.93
C SER A 357 4.08 21.38 -23.89
N LYS A 358 4.86 20.30 -24.12
CA LYS A 358 5.97 20.31 -25.09
C LYS A 358 5.47 20.62 -26.50
N ASN A 359 4.42 19.94 -26.95
CA ASN A 359 3.84 20.15 -28.27
C ASN A 359 3.26 21.54 -28.40
N TRP A 360 2.57 22.04 -27.35
CA TRP A 360 2.05 23.41 -27.35
C TRP A 360 3.13 24.46 -27.59
N LEU A 361 4.30 24.35 -26.93
CA LEU A 361 5.43 25.26 -27.12
C LEU A 361 5.94 25.26 -28.56
N ARG A 362 6.02 24.08 -29.18
CA ARG A 362 6.46 23.94 -30.58
C ARG A 362 5.43 24.51 -31.55
N ASP A 363 4.16 24.11 -31.39
CA ASP A 363 3.11 24.37 -32.35
C ASP A 363 2.66 25.86 -32.35
N ASN A 364 2.90 26.58 -31.24
CA ASN A 364 2.69 28.02 -31.13
C ASN A 364 3.92 28.86 -31.53
N GLU A 365 4.96 28.25 -32.02
CA GLU A 365 6.17 28.91 -32.53
C GLU A 365 6.84 29.88 -31.52
N VAL A 366 6.73 29.58 -30.21
CA VAL A 366 7.29 30.40 -29.15
C VAL A 366 8.74 30.05 -28.76
N LEU A 367 9.31 29.05 -29.39
CA LEU A 367 10.67 28.59 -29.08
C LEU A 367 11.74 29.52 -29.66
N PHE A 368 12.78 29.78 -28.87
CA PHE A 368 13.97 30.48 -29.35
C PHE A 368 14.57 29.75 -30.57
N SER A 369 14.74 30.49 -31.65
CA SER A 369 15.09 29.97 -33.00
C SER A 369 16.45 30.44 -33.49
N LYS A 370 16.83 29.93 -34.66
CA LYS A 370 18.02 30.36 -35.38
C LYS A 370 17.98 31.87 -35.68
N SER A 371 16.83 32.42 -36.11
CA SER A 371 16.68 33.85 -36.38
C SER A 371 16.85 34.67 -35.11
N ASP A 372 16.32 34.24 -33.99
CA ASP A 372 16.51 34.91 -32.70
C ASP A 372 17.97 34.96 -32.27
N TRP A 373 18.74 33.88 -32.55
CA TRP A 373 20.19 33.83 -32.33
C TRP A 373 20.92 34.90 -33.13
N PHE A 374 20.62 35.01 -34.41
CA PHE A 374 21.27 36.02 -35.27
C PHE A 374 20.91 37.46 -34.92
N MET A 375 19.78 37.64 -34.23
CA MET A 375 19.34 38.98 -33.76
C MET A 375 19.92 39.37 -32.37
N LEU A 376 20.70 38.48 -31.71
CA LEU A 376 21.40 38.81 -30.47
C LEU A 376 22.47 39.88 -30.73
N ASP A 377 22.78 40.62 -29.69
CA ASP A 377 23.92 41.56 -29.73
C ASP A 377 25.27 40.81 -29.82
N THR A 378 26.30 41.50 -30.29
CA THR A 378 27.61 40.89 -30.50
C THR A 378 28.22 40.37 -29.19
N SER A 379 27.93 41.01 -28.06
CA SER A 379 28.45 40.59 -26.77
C SER A 379 27.87 39.26 -26.34
N GLN A 380 26.57 39.00 -26.54
CA GLN A 380 25.94 37.70 -26.27
C GLN A 380 26.41 36.64 -27.27
N LYS A 381 26.51 36.97 -28.56
CA LYS A 381 26.99 36.01 -29.56
C LYS A 381 28.42 35.51 -29.27
N SER A 382 29.27 36.38 -28.79
CA SER A 382 30.66 36.03 -28.45
C SER A 382 30.79 35.04 -27.30
N THR A 383 29.79 34.95 -26.43
CA THR A 383 29.77 34.01 -25.30
C THR A 383 29.35 32.59 -25.69
N GLY A 384 28.74 32.43 -26.90
CA GLY A 384 28.23 31.14 -27.37
C GLY A 384 26.88 30.72 -26.71
N TYR A 385 26.26 31.56 -25.87
CA TYR A 385 24.98 31.29 -25.24
C TYR A 385 24.11 32.56 -25.10
N ALA A 386 22.79 32.35 -25.05
CA ALA A 386 21.81 33.38 -24.77
C ALA A 386 21.42 33.38 -23.29
N THR A 387 21.18 34.56 -22.74
CA THR A 387 20.70 34.77 -21.37
C THR A 387 19.51 35.71 -21.36
N VAL A 388 18.66 35.60 -20.36
CA VAL A 388 17.52 36.50 -20.13
C VAL A 388 17.97 37.79 -19.42
N LYS A 389 17.26 38.88 -19.69
CA LYS A 389 17.50 40.20 -19.07
C LYS A 389 16.23 40.77 -18.43
N THR A 390 15.06 40.25 -18.78
CA THR A 390 13.77 40.68 -18.28
C THR A 390 13.67 40.46 -16.76
N PRO A 391 13.24 41.43 -15.94
CA PRO A 391 13.20 41.30 -14.47
C PRO A 391 12.39 40.08 -13.99
N CYS A 392 11.29 39.74 -14.64
CA CYS A 392 10.47 38.58 -14.27
C CYS A 392 11.24 37.24 -14.35
N TYR A 393 12.32 37.20 -15.14
CA TYR A 393 13.17 36.03 -15.30
C TYR A 393 14.54 36.16 -14.60
N ASN A 394 14.72 37.09 -13.68
CA ASN A 394 16.00 37.35 -13.02
C ASN A 394 16.56 36.14 -12.24
N TRP A 395 15.70 35.17 -11.91
CA TRP A 395 16.03 33.91 -11.26
C TRP A 395 16.58 32.83 -12.22
N VAL A 396 16.45 33.02 -13.53
CA VAL A 396 16.95 32.10 -14.55
C VAL A 396 18.46 32.24 -14.68
N THR A 397 19.18 31.31 -14.09
CA THR A 397 20.65 31.25 -14.15
C THR A 397 21.16 30.32 -15.24
N GLU A 398 20.26 29.48 -15.78
CA GLU A 398 20.58 28.54 -16.83
C GLU A 398 20.78 29.27 -18.18
N ARG A 399 21.83 28.86 -18.90
CA ARG A 399 22.21 29.42 -20.19
C ARG A 399 21.66 28.59 -21.32
N LEU A 400 21.11 29.23 -22.31
CA LEU A 400 20.72 28.57 -23.56
C LEU A 400 21.89 28.58 -24.55
N ASN A 401 22.56 27.44 -24.71
CA ASN A 401 23.66 27.34 -25.63
C ASN A 401 23.18 27.45 -27.08
N LYS A 402 24.05 27.98 -27.96
CA LYS A 402 23.82 27.95 -29.40
C LYS A 402 23.62 26.51 -29.86
N ASP A 403 22.56 26.28 -30.62
CA ASP A 403 22.36 24.98 -31.26
C ASP A 403 23.40 24.73 -32.35
N SER A 404 23.96 23.52 -32.39
CA SER A 404 25.01 23.17 -33.38
C SER A 404 24.56 23.27 -34.84
N SER A 405 23.24 23.26 -35.05
CA SER A 405 22.63 23.40 -36.39
C SER A 405 22.44 24.86 -36.82
N TRP A 406 22.80 25.86 -36.02
CA TRP A 406 22.60 27.30 -36.28
C TRP A 406 23.84 28.01 -36.84
#